data_111d44b35124d58c50a73945d5316f5a
#
_entry.id   111d44b35124d58c50a73945d5316f5a
#
_cell.length_a   1.000
_cell.length_b   1.000
_cell.length_c   1.000
_cell.angle_alpha   90.00
_cell.angle_beta   90.00
_cell.angle_gamma   90.00
#
_symmetry.space_group_name_H-M   'P 1'
#
loop_
_entity.id
_entity.type
_entity.pdbx_description
1 polymer ?
#
loop_
_entity_poly.entity_id
_entity_poly.type
_entity_poly.pdbx_seq_one_letter_code
_entity_poly.pdbx_strand_id
1 'polypeptide(L)'
;MTPAQIRLRFDEGLRFFLTARHRGSGVVSLSHDGTSTLGHVVQSLGVPLTEVGELTVRGPGDAAARQVTPSYRPRDAEVADVAAAARPQPVPAPAPPRFVLDVHLGALARRLRLVGLDTAYGNDSSDDALLAQANAERRVLLTQDRGLLLRRALWLGAYVRGARPDDQLLDVLDRFAPALAPWTRCMACNGTLAPVAKAEIAALLRPGTRRTYDTFMRCRSCSRLFWRGAHSDRLESLVTTAREAARASSEERAVSDGPAGTDRRAGSRRDA
;
A
#
# COMPACT_ATOMS: atom_id res chain seq x y z
N MET A 1 -3.85 33.28 -28.88
CA MET A 1 -3.59 31.84 -28.96
C MET A 1 -4.53 31.18 -28.00
N THR A 2 -5.34 30.24 -28.44
CA THR A 2 -6.21 29.44 -27.56
C THR A 2 -5.32 28.55 -26.70
N PRO A 3 -5.51 28.51 -25.37
CA PRO A 3 -4.72 27.63 -24.52
C PRO A 3 -4.93 26.17 -24.89
N ALA A 4 -3.86 25.37 -24.85
CA ALA A 4 -3.92 23.95 -25.13
C ALA A 4 -4.84 23.24 -24.12
N GLN A 5 -5.60 22.26 -24.55
CA GLN A 5 -6.58 21.53 -23.74
C GLN A 5 -6.12 20.09 -23.52
N ILE A 6 -6.31 19.58 -22.31
CA ILE A 6 -6.15 18.16 -22.01
C ILE A 6 -7.36 17.62 -21.27
N ARG A 7 -7.75 16.39 -21.58
CA ARG A 7 -8.79 15.66 -20.85
C ARG A 7 -8.15 14.48 -20.11
N LEU A 8 -8.32 14.42 -18.78
CA LEU A 8 -7.87 13.30 -17.96
C LEU A 8 -9.06 12.43 -17.57
N ARG A 9 -8.89 11.12 -17.63
CA ARG A 9 -9.84 10.11 -17.16
C ARG A 9 -9.17 9.33 -16.03
N PHE A 10 -9.73 9.40 -14.84
CA PHE A 10 -9.20 8.76 -13.65
C PHE A 10 -9.93 7.45 -13.38
N ASP A 11 -9.15 6.41 -13.11
CA ASP A 11 -9.63 5.15 -12.55
C ASP A 11 -10.48 5.39 -11.29
N GLU A 12 -11.47 4.52 -11.05
CA GLU A 12 -12.38 4.62 -9.91
C GLU A 12 -11.62 4.73 -8.58
N GLY A 13 -10.56 3.96 -8.43
CA GLY A 13 -9.70 3.97 -7.25
C GLY A 13 -9.03 5.31 -6.95
N LEU A 14 -8.94 6.22 -7.93
CA LEU A 14 -8.33 7.55 -7.77
C LEU A 14 -9.35 8.67 -7.56
N ARG A 15 -10.62 8.45 -7.88
CA ARG A 15 -11.64 9.50 -7.90
C ARG A 15 -11.85 10.17 -6.56
N PHE A 16 -11.65 9.45 -5.45
CA PHE A 16 -11.82 10.04 -4.13
C PHE A 16 -10.81 11.14 -3.81
N PHE A 17 -9.66 11.17 -4.51
CA PHE A 17 -8.68 12.25 -4.39
C PHE A 17 -9.14 13.54 -5.10
N LEU A 18 -9.99 13.41 -6.10
CA LEU A 18 -10.49 14.55 -6.88
C LEU A 18 -11.43 15.44 -6.04
N THR A 19 -11.63 16.67 -6.49
CA THR A 19 -12.67 17.56 -5.96
C THR A 19 -14.06 16.97 -6.15
N ALA A 20 -15.02 17.34 -5.32
CA ALA A 20 -16.39 16.78 -5.32
C ALA A 20 -17.05 16.78 -6.70
N ARG A 21 -16.86 17.86 -7.48
CA ARG A 21 -17.43 18.02 -8.84
C ARG A 21 -16.95 16.97 -9.85
N HIS A 22 -15.76 16.39 -9.64
CA HIS A 22 -15.14 15.46 -10.57
C HIS A 22 -15.17 13.99 -10.09
N ARG A 23 -15.54 13.74 -8.83
CA ARG A 23 -15.56 12.38 -8.26
C ARG A 23 -16.53 11.45 -8.98
N GLY A 24 -17.69 11.93 -9.39
CA GLY A 24 -18.72 11.11 -10.03
C GLY A 24 -18.27 10.59 -11.39
N SER A 25 -17.84 11.50 -12.27
CA SER A 25 -17.41 11.14 -13.62
C SER A 25 -16.00 10.58 -13.68
N GLY A 26 -15.11 11.00 -12.79
CA GLY A 26 -13.68 10.75 -12.90
C GLY A 26 -13.01 11.44 -14.08
N VAL A 27 -13.70 12.39 -14.75
CA VAL A 27 -13.22 13.09 -15.94
C VAL A 27 -12.94 14.56 -15.62
N VAL A 28 -11.78 15.05 -16.00
CA VAL A 28 -11.37 16.44 -15.82
C VAL A 28 -10.84 16.98 -17.15
N SER A 29 -11.41 18.07 -17.63
CA SER A 29 -10.91 18.82 -18.78
C SER A 29 -10.35 20.14 -18.27
N LEU A 30 -9.14 20.49 -18.69
CA LEU A 30 -8.46 21.71 -18.25
C LEU A 30 -7.54 22.26 -19.37
N SER A 31 -7.32 23.57 -19.30
CA SER A 31 -6.29 24.21 -20.11
C SER A 31 -4.92 24.00 -19.46
N HIS A 32 -3.88 23.82 -20.26
CA HIS A 32 -2.50 23.72 -19.79
C HIS A 32 -1.56 24.64 -20.56
N ASP A 33 -0.42 24.94 -19.99
CA ASP A 33 0.57 25.87 -20.49
C ASP A 33 1.52 25.29 -21.56
N GLY A 34 1.36 23.98 -21.89
CA GLY A 34 2.24 23.25 -22.81
C GLY A 34 3.62 22.91 -22.21
N THR A 35 3.94 23.40 -21.00
CA THR A 35 5.25 23.20 -20.34
C THR A 35 5.17 22.27 -19.15
N SER A 36 4.03 22.23 -18.47
CA SER A 36 3.77 21.36 -17.32
C SER A 36 3.77 19.89 -17.71
N THR A 37 4.37 19.06 -16.85
CA THR A 37 4.35 17.60 -17.04
C THR A 37 3.00 17.01 -16.65
N LEU A 38 2.65 15.85 -17.22
CA LEU A 38 1.42 15.13 -16.89
C LEU A 38 1.34 14.80 -15.38
N GLY A 39 2.46 14.41 -14.78
CA GLY A 39 2.53 14.17 -13.34
C GLY A 39 2.22 15.45 -12.52
N HIS A 40 2.71 16.62 -12.95
CA HIS A 40 2.37 17.89 -12.29
C HIS A 40 0.87 18.18 -12.41
N VAL A 41 0.30 17.99 -13.60
CA VAL A 41 -1.15 18.18 -13.84
C VAL A 41 -1.98 17.25 -12.95
N VAL A 42 -1.62 15.96 -12.86
CA VAL A 42 -2.30 14.98 -11.99
C VAL A 42 -2.21 15.40 -10.51
N GLN A 43 -1.02 15.81 -10.05
CA GLN A 43 -0.85 16.26 -8.65
C GLN A 43 -1.61 17.56 -8.35
N SER A 44 -1.72 18.49 -9.30
CA SER A 44 -2.48 19.73 -9.13
C SER A 44 -3.98 19.48 -8.93
N LEU A 45 -4.48 18.32 -9.36
CA LEU A 45 -5.85 17.85 -9.12
C LEU A 45 -6.03 17.13 -7.77
N GLY A 46 -4.95 17.04 -6.98
CA GLY A 46 -4.94 16.43 -5.65
C GLY A 46 -4.64 14.93 -5.63
N VAL A 47 -4.24 14.34 -6.75
CA VAL A 47 -3.91 12.91 -6.84
C VAL A 47 -2.41 12.70 -6.64
N PRO A 48 -1.96 12.02 -5.56
CA PRO A 48 -0.55 11.73 -5.35
C PRO A 48 -0.02 10.74 -6.40
N LEU A 49 1.18 10.97 -6.92
CA LEU A 49 1.78 10.06 -7.90
C LEU A 49 2.10 8.67 -7.33
N THR A 50 2.21 8.54 -6.01
CA THR A 50 2.35 7.24 -5.32
C THR A 50 1.09 6.37 -5.42
N GLU A 51 -0.06 6.96 -5.76
CA GLU A 51 -1.34 6.27 -5.98
C GLU A 51 -1.60 5.97 -7.46
N VAL A 52 -0.77 6.53 -8.35
CA VAL A 52 -0.91 6.39 -9.80
C VAL A 52 -0.09 5.20 -10.29
N GLY A 53 -0.72 4.36 -11.09
CA GLY A 53 -0.11 3.26 -11.81
C GLY A 53 0.28 3.67 -13.23
N GLU A 54 -0.28 2.99 -14.22
CA GLU A 54 -0.01 3.27 -15.62
C GLU A 54 -0.64 4.60 -16.07
N LEU A 55 0.12 5.34 -16.88
CA LEU A 55 -0.36 6.54 -17.57
C LEU A 55 -0.34 6.27 -19.07
N THR A 56 -1.47 6.47 -19.73
CA THR A 56 -1.53 6.39 -21.20
C THR A 56 -2.09 7.69 -21.78
N VAL A 57 -1.68 8.03 -22.99
CA VAL A 57 -2.22 9.18 -23.73
C VAL A 57 -2.62 8.78 -25.13
N ARG A 58 -3.65 9.47 -25.64
CA ARG A 58 -4.14 9.35 -27.01
C ARG A 58 -4.38 10.74 -27.57
N GLY A 59 -3.74 11.06 -28.70
CA GLY A 59 -3.96 12.30 -29.45
C GLY A 59 -5.14 12.21 -30.42
N PRO A 60 -5.55 13.34 -30.99
CA PRO A 60 -6.54 13.37 -32.08
C PRO A 60 -6.01 12.55 -33.27
N GLY A 61 -6.78 11.55 -33.70
CA GLY A 61 -6.42 10.69 -34.84
C GLY A 61 -5.49 9.51 -34.51
N ASP A 62 -5.00 9.37 -33.27
CA ASP A 62 -4.22 8.20 -32.88
C ASP A 62 -5.09 6.92 -32.88
N ALA A 63 -4.63 5.87 -33.54
CA ALA A 63 -5.31 4.57 -33.58
C ALA A 63 -5.32 3.87 -32.21
N ALA A 64 -4.27 4.08 -31.41
CA ALA A 64 -4.11 3.47 -30.08
C ALA A 64 -3.56 4.45 -29.05
N ALA A 65 -3.88 4.20 -27.77
CA ALA A 65 -3.22 4.89 -26.67
C ALA A 65 -1.76 4.40 -26.52
N ARG A 66 -0.86 5.29 -26.11
CA ARG A 66 0.54 4.98 -25.83
C ARG A 66 0.86 5.21 -24.37
N GLN A 67 1.64 4.34 -23.79
CA GLN A 67 2.11 4.49 -22.41
C GLN A 67 3.12 5.64 -22.31
N VAL A 68 3.01 6.40 -21.22
CA VAL A 68 3.90 7.54 -20.93
C VAL A 68 4.32 7.55 -19.46
N THR A 69 5.35 8.33 -19.16
CA THR A 69 5.82 8.55 -17.79
C THR A 69 5.21 9.84 -17.19
N PRO A 70 5.25 10.05 -15.88
CA PRO A 70 4.82 11.31 -15.27
C PRO A 70 5.55 12.57 -15.78
N SER A 71 6.74 12.41 -16.35
CA SER A 71 7.53 13.51 -16.95
C SER A 71 7.07 13.91 -18.36
N TYR A 72 6.15 13.16 -18.95
CA TYR A 72 5.58 13.48 -20.26
C TYR A 72 4.91 14.87 -20.25
N ARG A 73 5.08 15.64 -21.31
CA ARG A 73 4.40 16.92 -21.52
C ARG A 73 3.24 16.72 -22.48
N PRO A 74 1.99 16.90 -22.01
CA PRO A 74 0.80 16.74 -22.83
C PRO A 74 0.78 17.71 -24.02
N ARG A 75 0.21 17.26 -25.15
CA ARG A 75 -0.08 18.08 -26.31
C ARG A 75 -1.54 18.53 -26.32
N ASP A 76 -1.86 19.47 -27.20
CA ASP A 76 -3.22 19.93 -27.34
C ASP A 76 -4.18 18.82 -27.76
N ALA A 77 -5.39 18.84 -27.19
CA ALA A 77 -6.49 17.90 -27.45
C ALA A 77 -6.16 16.42 -27.14
N GLU A 78 -5.09 16.11 -26.40
CA GLU A 78 -4.84 14.75 -25.93
C GLU A 78 -5.80 14.33 -24.81
N VAL A 79 -6.11 13.03 -24.79
CA VAL A 79 -6.81 12.36 -23.67
C VAL A 79 -5.80 11.50 -22.93
N ALA A 80 -5.67 11.73 -21.61
CA ALA A 80 -4.83 10.93 -20.74
C ALA A 80 -5.69 10.03 -19.84
N ASP A 81 -5.38 8.73 -19.82
CA ASP A 81 -5.94 7.80 -18.86
C ASP A 81 -4.95 7.62 -17.70
N VAL A 82 -5.46 7.76 -16.48
CA VAL A 82 -4.70 7.70 -15.23
C VAL A 82 -5.20 6.50 -14.44
N ALA A 83 -4.48 5.39 -14.51
CA ALA A 83 -4.81 4.18 -13.78
C ALA A 83 -4.40 4.29 -12.31
N ALA A 84 -5.11 3.61 -11.41
CA ALA A 84 -4.68 3.43 -10.03
C ALA A 84 -3.44 2.53 -9.94
N ALA A 85 -2.64 2.70 -8.88
CA ALA A 85 -1.54 1.80 -8.59
C ALA A 85 -2.04 0.35 -8.50
N ALA A 86 -1.30 -0.55 -9.13
CA ALA A 86 -1.64 -1.98 -9.12
C ALA A 86 -1.73 -2.53 -7.70
N ARG A 87 -2.58 -3.50 -7.50
CA ARG A 87 -2.69 -4.29 -6.27
C ARG A 87 -2.49 -5.77 -6.61
N PRO A 88 -1.36 -6.37 -6.12
CA PRO A 88 -0.37 -5.77 -5.24
C PRO A 88 0.56 -4.79 -5.96
N GLN A 89 0.97 -3.79 -5.20
CA GLN A 89 1.96 -2.83 -5.65
C GLN A 89 3.36 -3.39 -5.42
N PRO A 90 4.19 -3.48 -6.46
CA PRO A 90 5.60 -3.84 -6.30
C PRO A 90 6.33 -2.80 -5.45
N VAL A 91 7.12 -3.26 -4.48
CA VAL A 91 8.00 -2.39 -3.69
C VAL A 91 9.42 -2.59 -4.17
N PRO A 92 10.07 -1.56 -4.76
CA PRO A 92 11.44 -1.66 -5.27
C PRO A 92 12.46 -1.59 -4.11
N ALA A 93 12.39 -2.52 -3.18
CA ALA A 93 13.20 -2.63 -1.98
C ALA A 93 13.35 -4.11 -1.59
N PRO A 94 14.29 -4.43 -0.65
CA PRO A 94 14.42 -5.80 -0.16
C PRO A 94 13.08 -6.31 0.39
N ALA A 95 12.70 -7.51 0.01
CA ALA A 95 11.54 -8.19 0.57
C ALA A 95 11.87 -8.73 1.98
N PRO A 96 10.90 -8.73 2.92
CA PRO A 96 9.55 -8.17 2.82
C PRO A 96 9.54 -6.64 2.92
N PRO A 97 8.49 -5.95 2.42
CA PRO A 97 8.37 -4.51 2.52
C PRO A 97 8.38 -4.05 3.99
N ARG A 98 9.06 -2.94 4.25
CA ARG A 98 9.10 -2.28 5.55
C ARG A 98 8.28 -1.01 5.50
N PHE A 99 7.62 -0.68 6.61
CA PHE A 99 6.73 0.46 6.69
C PHE A 99 7.20 1.50 7.69
N VAL A 100 6.84 2.75 7.47
CA VAL A 100 6.84 3.82 8.47
C VAL A 100 5.47 4.49 8.44
N LEU A 101 4.89 4.74 9.61
CA LEU A 101 3.51 5.21 9.73
C LEU A 101 3.45 6.62 10.30
N ASP A 102 2.55 7.39 9.72
CA ASP A 102 2.11 8.69 10.23
C ASP A 102 1.53 8.58 11.65
N VAL A 103 1.65 9.65 12.43
CA VAL A 103 1.31 9.72 13.86
C VAL A 103 -0.12 9.28 14.17
N HIS A 104 -1.06 9.48 13.26
CA HIS A 104 -2.47 9.08 13.43
C HIS A 104 -2.73 7.58 13.26
N LEU A 105 -1.76 6.81 12.77
CA LEU A 105 -1.91 5.39 12.45
C LEU A 105 -1.33 4.43 13.51
N GLY A 106 -1.19 4.89 14.77
CA GLY A 106 -0.59 4.08 15.84
C GLY A 106 -1.33 2.77 16.14
N ALA A 107 -2.65 2.71 15.94
CA ALA A 107 -3.40 1.47 16.09
C ALA A 107 -3.10 0.50 14.94
N LEU A 108 -2.96 0.96 13.70
CA LEU A 108 -2.53 0.18 12.56
C LEU A 108 -1.09 -0.33 12.75
N ALA A 109 -0.17 0.50 13.26
CA ALA A 109 1.20 0.09 13.54
C ALA A 109 1.27 -1.16 14.43
N ARG A 110 0.44 -1.21 15.49
CA ARG A 110 0.35 -2.39 16.36
C ARG A 110 -0.16 -3.63 15.65
N ARG A 111 -1.11 -3.49 14.71
CA ARG A 111 -1.65 -4.60 13.92
C ARG A 111 -0.64 -5.15 12.90
N LEU A 112 0.04 -4.26 12.19
CA LEU A 112 1.10 -4.66 11.26
C LEU A 112 2.24 -5.40 11.97
N ARG A 113 2.66 -4.94 13.15
CA ARG A 113 3.63 -5.62 14.00
C ARG A 113 3.12 -6.99 14.49
N LEU A 114 1.83 -7.09 14.83
CA LEU A 114 1.23 -8.37 15.25
C LEU A 114 1.33 -9.43 14.15
N VAL A 115 1.08 -9.06 12.91
CA VAL A 115 1.21 -9.97 11.76
C VAL A 115 2.66 -10.12 11.27
N GLY A 116 3.64 -9.54 11.99
CA GLY A 116 5.07 -9.75 11.78
C GLY A 116 5.74 -8.76 10.85
N LEU A 117 5.06 -7.70 10.42
CA LEU A 117 5.61 -6.72 9.49
C LEU A 117 6.47 -5.68 10.22
N ASP A 118 7.64 -5.39 9.65
CA ASP A 118 8.55 -4.35 10.17
C ASP A 118 7.92 -2.97 9.97
N THR A 119 7.51 -2.34 11.08
CA THR A 119 6.71 -1.13 11.06
C THR A 119 7.26 -0.11 12.05
N ALA A 120 7.95 0.90 11.55
CA ALA A 120 8.40 2.06 12.34
C ALA A 120 7.19 2.97 12.64
N TYR A 121 7.17 3.54 13.86
CA TYR A 121 6.11 4.45 14.29
C TYR A 121 6.57 5.24 15.51
N GLY A 122 6.35 6.55 15.52
CA GLY A 122 6.50 7.48 16.63
C GLY A 122 5.23 8.31 16.79
N ASN A 123 4.87 8.67 18.02
CA ASN A 123 3.66 9.46 18.30
C ASN A 123 3.79 10.95 17.95
N ASP A 124 5.00 11.44 17.79
CA ASP A 124 5.38 12.85 17.67
C ASP A 124 6.30 13.14 16.48
N SER A 125 6.38 12.21 15.55
CA SER A 125 7.20 12.36 14.34
C SER A 125 6.65 13.47 13.45
N SER A 126 7.47 14.44 13.09
CA SER A 126 7.10 15.45 12.10
C SER A 126 7.09 14.86 10.69
N ASP A 127 6.38 15.52 9.76
CA ASP A 127 6.34 15.12 8.34
C ASP A 127 7.74 14.99 7.73
N ASP A 128 8.64 15.93 8.03
CA ASP A 128 10.00 15.91 7.53
C ASP A 128 10.81 14.74 8.11
N ALA A 129 10.59 14.38 9.39
CA ALA A 129 11.20 13.20 10.00
C ALA A 129 10.68 11.90 9.39
N LEU A 130 9.37 11.81 9.14
CA LEU A 130 8.76 10.66 8.46
C LEU A 130 9.31 10.49 7.04
N LEU A 131 9.43 11.59 6.30
CA LEU A 131 10.00 11.60 4.95
C LEU A 131 11.47 11.16 4.95
N ALA A 132 12.27 11.72 5.86
CA ALA A 132 13.67 11.38 6.00
C ALA A 132 13.85 9.90 6.33
N GLN A 133 13.06 9.36 7.28
CA GLN A 133 13.11 7.94 7.65
C GLN A 133 12.63 7.02 6.51
N ALA A 134 11.53 7.36 5.82
CA ALA A 134 11.04 6.60 4.67
C ALA A 134 12.12 6.44 3.61
N ASN A 135 12.80 7.53 3.27
CA ASN A 135 13.83 7.57 2.25
C ASN A 135 15.13 6.86 2.67
N ALA A 136 15.64 7.16 3.88
CA ALA A 136 16.90 6.62 4.38
C ALA A 136 16.83 5.10 4.60
N GLU A 137 15.71 4.61 5.14
CA GLU A 137 15.52 3.20 5.46
C GLU A 137 14.77 2.44 4.36
N ARG A 138 14.41 3.07 3.24
CA ARG A 138 13.61 2.47 2.17
C ARG A 138 12.32 1.83 2.72
N ARG A 139 11.57 2.59 3.51
CA ARG A 139 10.27 2.21 4.05
C ARG A 139 9.14 2.83 3.25
N VAL A 140 8.07 2.10 3.05
CA VAL A 140 6.83 2.66 2.50
C VAL A 140 6.18 3.53 3.57
N LEU A 141 5.97 4.81 3.27
CA LEU A 141 5.24 5.72 4.15
C LEU A 141 3.74 5.46 4.03
N LEU A 142 3.12 5.04 5.14
CA LEU A 142 1.67 4.87 5.24
C LEU A 142 1.05 6.07 5.94
N THR A 143 0.11 6.74 5.27
CA THR A 143 -0.56 7.94 5.82
C THR A 143 -1.98 8.09 5.28
N GLN A 144 -2.79 8.89 5.95
CA GLN A 144 -4.06 9.43 5.45
C GLN A 144 -3.96 10.92 5.11
N ASP A 145 -2.79 11.51 5.23
CA ASP A 145 -2.50 12.86 4.77
C ASP A 145 -2.06 12.86 3.31
N ARG A 146 -2.89 13.47 2.45
CA ARG A 146 -2.59 13.62 1.03
C ARG A 146 -1.42 14.58 0.80
N GLY A 147 -1.29 15.62 1.62
CA GLY A 147 -0.21 16.59 1.52
C GLY A 147 1.16 15.94 1.67
N LEU A 148 1.27 15.00 2.61
CA LEU A 148 2.50 14.24 2.82
C LEU A 148 2.84 13.36 1.60
N LEU A 149 1.85 12.76 0.95
CA LEU A 149 2.05 11.95 -0.27
C LEU A 149 2.37 12.79 -1.52
N LEU A 150 2.06 14.08 -1.54
CA LEU A 150 2.39 14.99 -2.63
C LEU A 150 3.84 15.53 -2.55
N ARG A 151 4.58 15.22 -1.49
CA ARG A 151 5.97 15.67 -1.30
C ARG A 151 6.89 15.00 -2.33
N ARG A 152 7.53 15.80 -3.19
CA ARG A 152 8.43 15.33 -4.27
C ARG A 152 9.58 14.46 -3.78
N ALA A 153 10.07 14.72 -2.58
CA ALA A 153 11.17 13.98 -1.99
C ALA A 153 10.78 12.57 -1.49
N LEU A 154 9.49 12.23 -1.45
CA LEU A 154 9.04 10.93 -0.97
C LEU A 154 9.41 9.82 -1.95
N TRP A 155 10.20 8.85 -1.47
CA TRP A 155 10.60 7.69 -2.26
C TRP A 155 9.41 6.79 -2.63
N LEU A 156 8.60 6.40 -1.66
CA LEU A 156 7.40 5.59 -1.84
C LEU A 156 6.43 5.81 -0.68
N GLY A 157 5.18 6.02 -0.99
CA GLY A 157 4.12 6.15 -0.01
C GLY A 157 2.84 5.49 -0.44
N ALA A 158 1.91 5.33 0.49
CA ALA A 158 0.60 4.81 0.22
C ALA A 158 -0.45 5.49 1.11
N TYR A 159 -1.55 5.88 0.50
CA TYR A 159 -2.72 6.32 1.23
C TYR A 159 -3.41 5.10 1.86
N VAL A 160 -3.59 5.13 3.18
CA VAL A 160 -4.27 4.04 3.90
C VAL A 160 -5.77 4.28 3.88
N ARG A 161 -6.52 3.35 3.31
CA ARG A 161 -7.98 3.39 3.26
C ARG A 161 -8.59 2.75 4.50
N GLY A 162 -9.82 3.15 4.81
CA GLY A 162 -10.56 2.64 5.96
C GLY A 162 -10.49 3.56 7.18
N ALA A 163 -11.59 3.59 7.93
CA ALA A 163 -11.72 4.36 9.17
C ALA A 163 -11.29 3.55 10.39
N ARG A 164 -11.49 2.24 10.37
CA ARG A 164 -11.13 1.35 11.48
C ARG A 164 -9.75 0.72 11.24
N PRO A 165 -8.96 0.53 12.30
CA PRO A 165 -7.62 -0.05 12.17
C PRO A 165 -7.59 -1.46 11.56
N ASP A 166 -8.68 -2.24 11.65
CA ASP A 166 -8.76 -3.56 11.04
C ASP A 166 -8.98 -3.44 9.52
N ASP A 167 -9.83 -2.51 9.07
CA ASP A 167 -10.03 -2.21 7.65
C ASP A 167 -8.73 -1.66 7.02
N GLN A 168 -8.01 -0.80 7.75
CA GLN A 168 -6.71 -0.27 7.35
C GLN A 168 -5.65 -1.37 7.19
N LEU A 169 -5.64 -2.36 8.09
CA LEU A 169 -4.76 -3.51 7.97
C LEU A 169 -5.05 -4.27 6.66
N LEU A 170 -6.32 -4.58 6.40
CA LEU A 170 -6.71 -5.32 5.19
C LEU A 170 -6.35 -4.55 3.92
N ASP A 171 -6.54 -3.22 3.88
CA ASP A 171 -6.12 -2.38 2.75
C ASP A 171 -4.60 -2.46 2.49
N VAL A 172 -3.78 -2.43 3.55
CA VAL A 172 -2.32 -2.56 3.41
C VAL A 172 -1.92 -3.96 2.94
N LEU A 173 -2.57 -5.00 3.45
CA LEU A 173 -2.29 -6.38 3.05
C LEU A 173 -2.67 -6.64 1.60
N ASP A 174 -3.83 -6.17 1.15
CA ASP A 174 -4.25 -6.24 -0.24
C ASP A 174 -3.29 -5.46 -1.16
N ARG A 175 -2.91 -4.25 -0.74
CA ARG A 175 -2.05 -3.38 -1.55
C ARG A 175 -0.65 -3.93 -1.76
N PHE A 176 -0.04 -4.59 -0.78
CA PHE A 176 1.37 -5.00 -0.84
C PHE A 176 1.58 -6.51 -0.82
N ALA A 177 0.57 -7.29 -0.48
CA ALA A 177 0.61 -8.74 -0.31
C ALA A 177 1.89 -9.25 0.39
N PRO A 178 2.29 -8.69 1.55
CA PRO A 178 3.54 -9.06 2.19
C PRO A 178 3.46 -10.45 2.81
N ALA A 179 4.59 -11.16 2.87
CA ALA A 179 4.68 -12.40 3.63
C ALA A 179 4.46 -12.13 5.13
N LEU A 180 3.52 -12.84 5.74
CA LEU A 180 3.16 -12.66 7.15
C LEU A 180 3.94 -13.62 8.05
N ALA A 181 4.47 -13.10 9.17
CA ALA A 181 5.16 -13.84 10.22
C ALA A 181 4.61 -13.43 11.60
N PRO A 182 3.36 -13.81 11.94
CA PRO A 182 2.72 -13.37 13.17
C PRO A 182 3.52 -13.74 14.42
N TRP A 183 3.45 -12.90 15.45
CA TRP A 183 4.13 -13.07 16.74
C TRP A 183 5.66 -13.00 16.70
N THR A 184 6.24 -12.46 15.63
CA THR A 184 7.69 -12.28 15.52
C THR A 184 8.14 -10.86 15.90
N ARG A 185 7.22 -9.89 15.93
CA ARG A 185 7.49 -8.48 16.22
C ARG A 185 6.80 -8.00 17.51
N CYS A 186 7.49 -7.17 18.26
CA CYS A 186 6.93 -6.49 19.42
C CYS A 186 5.92 -5.42 19.00
N MET A 187 4.68 -5.56 19.43
CA MET A 187 3.62 -4.58 19.13
C MET A 187 3.93 -3.18 19.70
N ALA A 188 4.75 -3.09 20.76
CA ALA A 188 5.10 -1.81 21.37
C ALA A 188 6.23 -1.07 20.64
N CYS A 189 7.37 -1.73 20.37
CA CYS A 189 8.57 -1.06 19.86
C CYS A 189 9.09 -1.60 18.52
N ASN A 190 8.37 -2.52 17.88
CA ASN A 190 8.80 -3.17 16.63
C ASN A 190 10.01 -4.11 16.74
N GLY A 191 10.64 -4.25 17.91
CA GLY A 191 11.76 -5.15 18.13
C GLY A 191 11.39 -6.61 17.90
N THR A 192 12.37 -7.46 17.64
CA THR A 192 12.17 -8.90 17.46
C THR A 192 11.75 -9.57 18.75
N LEU A 193 10.77 -10.47 18.69
CA LEU A 193 10.39 -11.35 19.80
C LEU A 193 11.21 -12.63 19.77
N ALA A 194 11.62 -13.10 20.94
CA ALA A 194 12.30 -14.39 21.14
C ALA A 194 11.61 -15.20 22.23
N PRO A 195 11.55 -16.52 22.12
CA PRO A 195 11.08 -17.39 23.20
C PRO A 195 11.90 -17.14 24.48
N VAL A 196 11.23 -17.22 25.63
CA VAL A 196 11.87 -17.14 26.95
C VAL A 196 11.31 -18.22 27.86
N ALA A 197 12.16 -18.89 28.60
CA ALA A 197 11.74 -19.92 29.53
C ALA A 197 10.93 -19.32 30.68
N LYS A 198 9.82 -19.96 31.02
CA LYS A 198 8.93 -19.53 32.12
C LYS A 198 9.68 -19.36 33.45
N ALA A 199 10.65 -20.23 33.72
CA ALA A 199 11.48 -20.17 34.92
C ALA A 199 12.29 -18.87 35.05
N GLU A 200 12.79 -18.34 33.90
CA GLU A 200 13.57 -17.10 33.86
C GLU A 200 12.74 -15.85 34.19
N ILE A 201 11.44 -15.93 33.97
CA ILE A 201 10.52 -14.78 34.10
C ILE A 201 9.49 -14.95 35.21
N ALA A 202 9.55 -16.08 35.96
CA ALA A 202 8.55 -16.45 36.95
C ALA A 202 8.28 -15.35 37.99
N ALA A 203 9.31 -14.63 38.41
CA ALA A 203 9.23 -13.51 39.35
C ALA A 203 8.55 -12.27 38.79
N LEU A 204 8.52 -12.12 37.45
CA LEU A 204 7.87 -11.00 36.75
C LEU A 204 6.42 -11.26 36.42
N LEU A 205 5.96 -12.53 36.53
CA LEU A 205 4.61 -12.94 36.17
C LEU A 205 3.66 -12.81 37.36
N ARG A 206 2.46 -12.30 37.11
CA ARG A 206 1.36 -12.35 38.09
C ARG A 206 1.03 -13.80 38.40
N PRO A 207 0.62 -14.15 39.63
CA PRO A 207 0.35 -15.55 40.03
C PRO A 207 -0.63 -16.28 39.11
N GLY A 208 -1.69 -15.62 38.64
CA GLY A 208 -2.65 -16.20 37.69
C GLY A 208 -1.99 -16.52 36.34
N THR A 209 -1.28 -15.57 35.75
CA THR A 209 -0.57 -15.74 34.46
C THR A 209 0.44 -16.89 34.56
N ARG A 210 1.19 -16.96 35.67
CA ARG A 210 2.18 -18.00 35.89
C ARG A 210 1.54 -19.39 36.01
N ARG A 211 0.33 -19.52 36.57
CA ARG A 211 -0.37 -20.81 36.65
C ARG A 211 -0.95 -21.26 35.33
N THR A 212 -1.42 -20.29 34.51
CA THR A 212 -2.28 -20.59 33.35
C THR A 212 -1.49 -20.76 32.05
N TYR A 213 -0.33 -20.10 31.91
CA TYR A 213 0.39 -20.04 30.63
C TYR A 213 1.80 -20.58 30.74
N ASP A 214 2.27 -21.23 29.66
CA ASP A 214 3.60 -21.88 29.62
C ASP A 214 4.48 -21.32 28.50
N THR A 215 3.90 -20.69 27.48
CA THR A 215 4.63 -20.14 26.34
C THR A 215 4.72 -18.64 26.43
N PHE A 216 5.96 -18.14 26.51
CA PHE A 216 6.25 -16.71 26.62
C PHE A 216 7.27 -16.26 25.59
N MET A 217 7.10 -15.04 25.14
CA MET A 217 8.04 -14.34 24.27
C MET A 217 8.55 -13.08 24.96
N ARG A 218 9.82 -12.76 24.80
CA ARG A 218 10.43 -11.52 25.29
C ARG A 218 10.91 -10.69 24.10
N CYS A 219 10.62 -9.40 24.11
CA CYS A 219 11.19 -8.47 23.13
C CYS A 219 12.69 -8.27 23.42
N ARG A 220 13.52 -8.46 22.38
CA ARG A 220 14.97 -8.27 22.49
C ARG A 220 15.39 -6.80 22.69
N SER A 221 14.51 -5.84 22.31
CA SER A 221 14.82 -4.40 22.39
C SER A 221 14.27 -3.74 23.67
N CYS A 222 13.00 -3.99 24.03
CA CYS A 222 12.35 -3.32 25.16
C CYS A 222 12.02 -4.25 26.33
N SER A 223 12.43 -5.52 26.27
CA SER A 223 12.26 -6.55 27.30
C SER A 223 10.81 -6.86 27.70
N ARG A 224 9.80 -6.29 27.03
CA ARG A 224 8.39 -6.59 27.30
C ARG A 224 8.10 -8.06 27.03
N LEU A 225 7.28 -8.64 27.92
CA LEU A 225 6.82 -10.00 27.84
C LEU A 225 5.49 -10.08 27.11
N PHE A 226 5.33 -11.13 26.31
CA PHE A 226 4.10 -11.45 25.57
C PHE A 226 3.76 -12.91 25.77
N TRP A 227 2.48 -13.23 25.85
CA TRP A 227 1.92 -14.59 25.90
C TRP A 227 0.56 -14.60 25.25
N ARG A 228 0.09 -15.78 24.85
CA ARG A 228 -1.26 -15.97 24.33
C ARG A 228 -2.21 -16.10 25.51
N GLY A 229 -2.85 -15.00 25.91
CA GLY A 229 -3.74 -14.91 27.07
C GLY A 229 -5.20 -14.83 26.67
N ALA A 230 -6.09 -14.56 27.63
CA ALA A 230 -7.55 -14.48 27.43
C ALA A 230 -8.01 -13.48 26.35
N HIS A 231 -7.16 -12.52 25.97
CA HIS A 231 -7.44 -11.58 24.87
C HIS A 231 -6.81 -12.01 23.54
N SER A 232 -6.15 -13.18 23.48
CA SER A 232 -5.49 -13.67 22.28
C SER A 232 -6.49 -14.06 21.20
N ASP A 233 -7.69 -14.48 21.53
CA ASP A 233 -8.71 -14.97 20.58
C ASP A 233 -9.04 -13.90 19.53
N ARG A 234 -9.20 -12.63 19.97
CA ARG A 234 -9.40 -11.51 19.04
C ARG A 234 -8.18 -11.25 18.16
N LEU A 235 -6.98 -11.39 18.70
CA LEU A 235 -5.73 -11.22 17.95
C LEU A 235 -5.50 -12.40 16.98
N GLU A 236 -5.84 -13.61 17.39
CA GLU A 236 -5.80 -14.81 16.53
C GLU A 236 -6.82 -14.70 15.39
N SER A 237 -8.05 -14.23 15.68
CA SER A 237 -9.06 -13.96 14.64
C SER A 237 -8.54 -12.94 13.62
N LEU A 238 -7.91 -11.85 14.08
CA LEU A 238 -7.32 -10.86 13.19
C LEU A 238 -6.20 -11.44 12.32
N VAL A 239 -5.34 -12.28 12.90
CA VAL A 239 -4.27 -12.99 12.16
C VAL A 239 -4.86 -13.93 11.12
N THR A 240 -5.93 -14.66 11.48
CA THR A 240 -6.64 -15.56 10.56
C THR A 240 -7.24 -14.78 9.39
N THR A 241 -8.01 -13.72 9.67
CA THR A 241 -8.58 -12.85 8.63
C THR A 241 -7.50 -12.25 7.72
N ALA A 242 -6.38 -11.80 8.29
CA ALA A 242 -5.26 -11.27 7.52
C ALA A 242 -4.65 -12.33 6.58
N ARG A 243 -4.52 -13.57 7.03
CA ARG A 243 -4.02 -14.69 6.22
C ARG A 243 -4.99 -15.08 5.11
N GLU A 244 -6.27 -15.11 5.38
CA GLU A 244 -7.32 -15.39 4.40
C GLU A 244 -7.34 -14.32 3.30
N ALA A 245 -7.32 -13.05 3.67
CA ALA A 245 -7.24 -11.94 2.73
C ALA A 245 -5.99 -12.03 1.85
N ALA A 246 -4.82 -12.32 2.42
CA ALA A 246 -3.57 -12.47 1.67
C ALA A 246 -3.60 -13.68 0.70
N ARG A 247 -4.31 -14.76 1.04
CA ARG A 247 -4.50 -15.93 0.14
C ARG A 247 -5.44 -15.60 -1.01
N ALA A 248 -6.62 -15.02 -0.72
CA ALA A 248 -7.60 -14.62 -1.73
C ALA A 248 -6.97 -13.70 -2.79
N SER A 249 -6.25 -12.68 -2.36
CA SER A 249 -5.50 -11.79 -3.26
C SER A 249 -4.43 -12.52 -4.10
N SER A 250 -3.89 -13.64 -3.62
CA SER A 250 -2.90 -14.45 -4.37
C SER A 250 -3.57 -15.36 -5.39
N GLU A 251 -4.73 -15.91 -5.08
CA GLU A 251 -5.50 -16.81 -5.96
C GLU A 251 -6.13 -16.05 -7.14
N GLU A 252 -6.71 -14.87 -6.90
CA GLU A 252 -7.25 -14.00 -7.95
C GLU A 252 -6.19 -13.63 -8.99
N ARG A 253 -4.94 -13.45 -8.55
CA ARG A 253 -3.80 -13.17 -9.44
C ARG A 253 -3.39 -14.37 -10.29
N ALA A 254 -3.34 -15.56 -9.68
CA ALA A 254 -3.00 -16.77 -10.41
C ALA A 254 -4.00 -17.08 -11.53
N VAL A 255 -5.27 -16.66 -11.36
CA VAL A 255 -6.32 -16.78 -12.38
C VAL A 255 -6.15 -15.74 -13.48
N SER A 256 -5.74 -14.50 -13.16
CA SER A 256 -5.55 -13.43 -14.16
C SER A 256 -4.29 -13.59 -15.01
N ASP A 257 -3.25 -14.25 -14.49
CA ASP A 257 -1.99 -14.53 -15.19
C ASP A 257 -2.00 -15.86 -15.97
N GLY A 258 -3.14 -16.55 -16.05
CA GLY A 258 -3.31 -17.77 -16.83
C GLY A 258 -3.03 -17.53 -18.32
N PRO A 259 -2.39 -18.50 -19.06
CA PRO A 259 -1.94 -18.29 -20.42
C PRO A 259 -3.12 -17.99 -21.34
N ALA A 260 -3.06 -16.87 -22.05
CA ALA A 260 -3.98 -16.54 -23.14
C ALA A 260 -3.98 -17.70 -24.14
N GLY A 261 -5.14 -18.35 -24.28
CA GLY A 261 -5.29 -19.54 -25.09
C GLY A 261 -4.77 -19.32 -26.52
N THR A 262 -3.73 -20.05 -26.89
CA THR A 262 -3.27 -20.15 -28.27
C THR A 262 -4.31 -20.94 -29.04
N ASP A 263 -5.29 -20.25 -29.64
CA ASP A 263 -6.18 -20.84 -30.66
C ASP A 263 -5.36 -21.15 -31.91
N ARG A 264 -4.76 -22.34 -31.94
CA ARG A 264 -4.19 -22.93 -33.17
C ARG A 264 -5.33 -23.47 -34.00
N ARG A 265 -5.91 -22.63 -34.85
CA ARG A 265 -6.71 -23.13 -35.98
C ARG A 265 -5.82 -23.93 -36.92
N ALA A 266 -5.92 -25.23 -36.78
CA ALA A 266 -5.39 -26.18 -37.78
C ALA A 266 -6.15 -25.98 -39.10
N GLY A 267 -5.50 -25.34 -40.05
CA GLY A 267 -5.98 -25.27 -41.43
C GLY A 267 -5.92 -26.65 -42.09
N SER A 268 -7.06 -27.29 -42.24
CA SER A 268 -7.22 -28.48 -43.09
C SER A 268 -7.05 -28.08 -44.55
N ARG A 269 -5.92 -28.40 -45.15
CA ARG A 269 -5.82 -28.51 -46.60
C ARG A 269 -6.42 -29.86 -46.99
N ARG A 270 -7.47 -29.83 -47.81
CA ARG A 270 -7.87 -30.98 -48.60
C ARG A 270 -7.47 -30.67 -50.03
N ASP A 271 -6.51 -31.48 -50.54
CA ASP A 271 -6.26 -31.65 -51.98
C ASP A 271 -7.35 -32.52 -52.57
N ALA A 272 -7.89 -32.08 -53.71
CA ALA A 272 -8.39 -32.89 -54.80
C ALA A 272 -8.34 -32.06 -56.09
#